data_9645d38666e13ae47b680b380529ed7e
#
_entry.id   9645d38666e13ae47b680b380529ed7e
#
_cell.length_a   1.000
_cell.length_b   1.000
_cell.length_c   1.000
_cell.angle_alpha   90.00
_cell.angle_beta   90.00
_cell.angle_gamma   90.00
#
_symmetry.space_group_name_H-M   'P 1'
#
loop_
_entity.id
_entity.type
_entity.pdbx_description
1 polymer ?
#
loop_
_entity_poly.entity_id
_entity_poly.type
_entity_poly.pdbx_seq_one_letter_code
_entity_poly.pdbx_strand_id
1 'polypeptide(L)'
;MREVYLVEGVRTAIAKAGKKSWFANIRADDLAALVINGLLERAGITGKKREQVDDVFLGGTTLLKEMGSNIGRYATIMAGMPYSVPGCTVDRMCASGLQTISFAIATIAMGWADLIIAGGVQHMTHVPMGTCSDHNPRLGEFCDPNMVSMGYTAEMVARRFNISREKQDQFAYESHMKAHRATVEGLFKEEILPVEAEVPADDGGTRKMVVDRDQGIRPDTSLEALAKLKPVFMQDEKATVTAGNSSQISDAAAAVLVASKEKIKELGLKPKMKLVAYAVVGVDPAIMGIGPAVAIPKALKQAGMTIEQIDLWEINEAFASQAVYCTEKLGIRNHPLLNPRGSGIALGHPLGCTGARIATTLMHEMPYYGAKFAVESMCVGHGQGAAAIWEWVG
;
A
#
# COMPACT_ATOMS: atom_id res chain seq x y z
N MET A 1 -10.12 -0.96 26.59
CA MET A 1 -10.16 -0.23 25.29
C MET A 1 -11.44 -0.64 24.57
N ARG A 2 -12.06 0.27 23.81
CA ARG A 2 -13.26 -0.03 23.02
C ARG A 2 -12.92 -0.96 21.85
N GLU A 3 -13.88 -1.78 21.43
CA GLU A 3 -13.73 -2.63 20.25
C GLU A 3 -13.89 -1.80 18.98
N VAL A 4 -12.94 -1.95 18.05
CA VAL A 4 -12.86 -1.18 16.81
C VAL A 4 -12.67 -2.13 15.63
N TYR A 5 -13.33 -1.84 14.53
CA TYR A 5 -13.35 -2.69 13.35
C TYR A 5 -13.20 -1.88 12.06
N LEU A 6 -12.61 -2.49 11.06
CA LEU A 6 -12.72 -2.05 9.68
C LEU A 6 -14.03 -2.63 9.11
N VAL A 7 -14.83 -1.78 8.50
CA VAL A 7 -16.17 -2.15 8.02
C VAL A 7 -16.31 -2.12 6.51
N GLU A 8 -15.55 -1.27 5.82
CA GLU A 8 -15.51 -1.20 4.37
C GLU A 8 -14.14 -0.72 3.89
N GLY A 9 -13.78 -1.08 2.66
CA GLY A 9 -12.56 -0.61 2.01
C GLY A 9 -12.73 -0.52 0.49
N VAL A 10 -12.17 0.53 -0.10
CA VAL A 10 -12.16 0.77 -1.55
C VAL A 10 -10.82 1.32 -1.98
N ARG A 11 -10.51 1.15 -3.27
CA ARG A 11 -9.34 1.77 -3.91
C ARG A 11 -9.63 2.18 -5.34
N THR A 12 -8.84 3.05 -5.89
CA THR A 12 -8.73 3.17 -7.34
C THR A 12 -7.94 1.99 -7.91
N ALA A 13 -7.98 1.81 -9.21
CA ALA A 13 -6.92 1.08 -9.89
C ALA A 13 -5.56 1.72 -9.59
N ILE A 14 -4.49 0.95 -9.70
CA ILE A 14 -3.12 1.47 -9.62
C ILE A 14 -2.64 1.77 -11.04
N ALA A 15 -2.37 3.04 -11.32
CA ALA A 15 -1.78 3.46 -12.59
C ALA A 15 -0.25 3.50 -12.49
N LYS A 16 0.43 3.14 -13.58
CA LYS A 16 1.89 3.27 -13.70
C LYS A 16 2.26 4.73 -13.90
N ALA A 17 3.00 5.32 -12.96
CA ALA A 17 3.37 6.72 -13.03
C ALA A 17 4.23 7.07 -14.26
N GLY A 18 4.12 8.31 -14.70
CA GLY A 18 4.81 8.90 -15.83
C GLY A 18 3.87 9.32 -16.97
N LYS A 19 4.43 9.70 -18.10
CA LYS A 19 3.67 10.27 -19.25
C LYS A 19 2.55 9.35 -19.79
N LYS A 20 2.62 8.05 -19.53
CA LYS A 20 1.61 7.06 -19.95
C LYS A 20 0.70 6.62 -18.81
N SER A 21 0.73 7.30 -17.66
CA SER A 21 -0.17 7.01 -16.54
C SER A 21 -1.63 7.18 -16.98
N TRP A 22 -2.48 6.23 -16.62
CA TRP A 22 -3.92 6.38 -16.83
C TRP A 22 -4.54 7.49 -15.97
N PHE A 23 -3.80 7.94 -14.94
CA PHE A 23 -4.20 9.08 -14.11
C PHE A 23 -3.38 10.35 -14.38
N ALA A 24 -2.67 10.42 -15.54
CA ALA A 24 -1.84 11.58 -15.88
C ALA A 24 -2.62 12.92 -15.92
N ASN A 25 -3.93 12.88 -16.11
CA ASN A 25 -4.79 14.07 -16.19
C ASN A 25 -5.76 14.19 -14.99
N ILE A 26 -5.55 13.39 -13.93
CA ILE A 26 -6.32 13.47 -12.69
C ILE A 26 -5.36 13.85 -11.56
N ARG A 27 -5.76 14.76 -10.69
CA ARG A 27 -4.95 15.20 -9.56
C ARG A 27 -5.00 14.21 -8.39
N ALA A 28 -3.99 14.25 -7.53
CA ALA A 28 -3.95 13.42 -6.32
C ALA A 28 -5.14 13.69 -5.37
N ASP A 29 -5.47 14.97 -5.19
CA ASP A 29 -6.56 15.41 -4.32
C ASP A 29 -7.94 15.00 -4.87
N ASP A 30 -8.13 14.95 -6.20
CA ASP A 30 -9.32 14.39 -6.84
C ASP A 30 -9.44 12.88 -6.61
N LEU A 31 -8.34 12.11 -6.78
CA LEU A 31 -8.33 10.67 -6.50
C LEU A 31 -8.66 10.38 -5.02
N ALA A 32 -8.13 11.19 -4.11
CA ALA A 32 -8.41 11.08 -2.69
C ALA A 32 -9.89 11.39 -2.36
N ALA A 33 -10.46 12.43 -2.95
CA ALA A 33 -11.89 12.76 -2.80
C ALA A 33 -12.79 11.66 -3.37
N LEU A 34 -12.40 11.06 -4.49
CA LEU A 34 -13.12 9.97 -5.14
C LEU A 34 -13.22 8.73 -4.22
N VAL A 35 -12.10 8.30 -3.62
CA VAL A 35 -12.16 7.13 -2.72
C VAL A 35 -12.93 7.43 -1.44
N ILE A 36 -12.91 8.65 -0.91
CA ILE A 36 -13.75 9.06 0.23
C ILE A 36 -15.24 8.91 -0.14
N ASN A 37 -15.65 9.43 -1.29
CA ASN A 37 -17.03 9.34 -1.75
C ASN A 37 -17.45 7.90 -2.01
N GLY A 38 -16.68 7.14 -2.78
CA GLY A 38 -17.00 5.76 -3.09
C GLY A 38 -17.05 4.85 -1.85
N LEU A 39 -16.18 5.09 -0.86
CA LEU A 39 -16.22 4.40 0.42
C LEU A 39 -17.54 4.65 1.17
N LEU A 40 -17.93 5.92 1.28
CA LEU A 40 -19.14 6.31 1.99
C LEU A 40 -20.41 5.81 1.28
N GLU A 41 -20.44 5.84 -0.05
CA GLU A 41 -21.53 5.29 -0.85
C GLU A 41 -21.69 3.80 -0.63
N ARG A 42 -20.61 3.02 -0.67
CA ARG A 42 -20.64 1.58 -0.40
C ARG A 42 -21.07 1.26 1.04
N ALA A 43 -20.65 2.07 1.99
CA ALA A 43 -21.06 1.92 3.38
C ALA A 43 -22.47 2.40 3.67
N GLY A 44 -23.17 3.01 2.70
CA GLY A 44 -24.52 3.59 2.89
C GLY A 44 -24.54 4.83 3.79
N ILE A 45 -23.39 5.52 3.89
CA ILE A 45 -23.24 6.77 4.67
C ILE A 45 -23.37 7.96 3.72
N THR A 46 -24.62 8.29 3.39
CA THR A 46 -24.96 9.35 2.42
C THR A 46 -25.78 10.46 3.06
N GLY A 47 -25.87 11.62 2.42
CA GLY A 47 -26.61 12.77 2.89
C GLY A 47 -26.17 13.20 4.30
N LYS A 48 -27.14 13.41 5.20
CA LYS A 48 -26.86 13.84 6.58
C LYS A 48 -26.03 12.83 7.41
N LYS A 49 -26.00 11.56 7.02
CA LYS A 49 -25.16 10.58 7.73
C LYS A 49 -23.67 10.90 7.62
N ARG A 50 -23.24 11.66 6.60
CA ARG A 50 -21.85 12.11 6.47
C ARG A 50 -21.37 12.98 7.63
N GLU A 51 -22.30 13.67 8.34
CA GLU A 51 -21.99 14.45 9.54
C GLU A 51 -21.54 13.59 10.72
N GLN A 52 -21.73 12.27 10.65
CA GLN A 52 -21.30 11.33 11.70
C GLN A 52 -19.87 10.86 11.56
N VAL A 53 -19.18 11.22 10.48
CA VAL A 53 -17.72 11.00 10.35
C VAL A 53 -17.00 12.00 11.22
N ASP A 54 -16.21 11.51 12.16
CA ASP A 54 -15.51 12.34 13.14
C ASP A 54 -14.20 12.91 12.58
N ASP A 55 -13.49 12.17 11.69
CA ASP A 55 -12.21 12.62 11.11
C ASP A 55 -11.88 11.86 9.82
N VAL A 56 -10.91 12.40 9.06
CA VAL A 56 -10.33 11.77 7.87
C VAL A 56 -8.80 11.79 7.98
N PHE A 57 -8.18 10.61 8.05
CA PHE A 57 -6.72 10.46 8.07
C PHE A 57 -6.23 9.92 6.72
N LEU A 58 -5.45 10.71 5.98
CA LEU A 58 -4.86 10.28 4.72
C LEU A 58 -3.34 10.21 4.81
N GLY A 59 -2.80 9.06 4.41
CA GLY A 59 -1.39 8.84 4.24
C GLY A 59 -0.89 9.38 2.89
N GLY A 60 0.29 9.98 2.91
CA GLY A 60 0.99 10.41 1.71
C GLY A 60 2.45 10.63 2.01
N THR A 61 3.29 10.60 1.00
CA THR A 61 4.71 10.97 1.13
C THR A 61 5.14 11.83 -0.05
N THR A 62 6.26 12.54 0.08
CA THR A 62 6.63 13.63 -0.83
C THR A 62 5.51 14.69 -0.89
N LEU A 63 5.18 15.25 0.27
CA LEU A 63 4.03 16.14 0.48
C LEU A 63 4.27 17.53 -0.11
N LEU A 64 4.28 17.60 -1.44
CA LEU A 64 4.53 18.80 -2.25
C LEU A 64 3.42 18.98 -3.30
N LYS A 65 3.30 20.19 -3.86
CA LYS A 65 2.29 20.53 -4.88
C LYS A 65 0.88 20.10 -4.41
N GLU A 66 0.15 19.36 -5.24
CA GLU A 66 -1.18 18.83 -4.93
C GLU A 66 -1.22 17.76 -3.84
N MET A 67 -0.06 17.12 -3.55
CA MET A 67 0.11 16.24 -2.39
C MET A 67 0.45 17.02 -1.11
N GLY A 68 0.78 18.30 -1.23
CA GLY A 68 1.29 19.15 -0.14
C GLY A 68 0.22 19.70 0.79
N SER A 69 0.67 20.58 1.68
CA SER A 69 -0.15 21.14 2.76
C SER A 69 -0.80 20.04 3.60
N ASN A 70 -2.11 20.01 3.66
CA ASN A 70 -2.88 18.96 4.33
C ASN A 70 -3.87 18.35 3.32
N ILE A 71 -3.37 17.43 2.47
CA ILE A 71 -4.19 16.77 1.46
C ILE A 71 -5.37 16.04 2.09
N GLY A 72 -5.24 15.51 3.32
CA GLY A 72 -6.34 14.92 4.07
C GLY A 72 -7.51 15.88 4.24
N ARG A 73 -7.22 17.14 4.61
CA ARG A 73 -8.27 18.18 4.73
C ARG A 73 -8.81 18.61 3.37
N TYR A 74 -7.95 18.81 2.38
CA TYR A 74 -8.40 19.21 1.03
C TYR A 74 -9.31 18.16 0.40
N ALA A 75 -8.92 16.90 0.44
CA ALA A 75 -9.72 15.81 -0.07
C ALA A 75 -11.09 15.70 0.64
N THR A 76 -11.13 15.93 1.96
CA THR A 76 -12.38 15.97 2.74
C THR A 76 -13.34 17.05 2.22
N ILE A 77 -12.83 18.26 1.98
CA ILE A 77 -13.63 19.36 1.42
C ILE A 77 -14.07 19.05 -0.01
N MET A 78 -13.17 18.56 -0.86
CA MET A 78 -13.45 18.24 -2.27
C MET A 78 -14.43 17.07 -2.41
N ALA A 79 -14.44 16.12 -1.46
CA ALA A 79 -15.45 15.08 -1.37
C ALA A 79 -16.85 15.59 -0.98
N GLY A 80 -17.00 16.90 -0.72
CA GLY A 80 -18.26 17.49 -0.29
C GLY A 80 -18.67 17.07 1.12
N MET A 81 -17.69 16.74 1.98
CA MET A 81 -17.97 16.47 3.39
C MET A 81 -18.39 17.75 4.12
N PRO A 82 -19.21 17.66 5.16
CA PRO A 82 -19.51 18.79 6.03
C PRO A 82 -18.24 19.46 6.56
N TYR A 83 -18.21 20.78 6.65
CA TYR A 83 -17.04 21.51 7.16
C TYR A 83 -16.66 21.16 8.59
N SER A 84 -17.59 20.60 9.35
CA SER A 84 -17.36 20.05 10.70
C SER A 84 -16.45 18.82 10.72
N VAL A 85 -16.35 18.09 9.60
CA VAL A 85 -15.46 16.92 9.49
C VAL A 85 -14.03 17.41 9.21
N PRO A 86 -13.08 17.25 10.14
CA PRO A 86 -11.70 17.63 9.94
C PRO A 86 -10.97 16.67 9.01
N GLY A 87 -9.68 16.87 8.84
CA GLY A 87 -8.82 15.94 8.10
C GLY A 87 -7.35 16.22 8.39
N CYS A 88 -6.55 15.17 8.44
CA CYS A 88 -5.12 15.29 8.61
C CYS A 88 -4.34 14.41 7.63
N THR A 89 -3.07 14.75 7.43
CA THR A 89 -2.13 13.99 6.59
C THR A 89 -1.04 13.38 7.44
N VAL A 90 -0.71 12.13 7.16
CA VAL A 90 0.31 11.36 7.88
C VAL A 90 1.37 10.88 6.89
N ASP A 91 2.65 11.09 7.21
CA ASP A 91 3.77 10.53 6.46
C ASP A 91 4.56 9.52 7.33
N ARG A 92 4.55 8.27 6.90
CA ARG A 92 5.46 7.19 7.29
C ARG A 92 5.92 6.48 6.03
N MET A 93 6.30 7.24 5.02
CA MET A 93 6.74 6.69 3.72
C MET A 93 5.78 5.59 3.21
N CYS A 94 6.30 4.42 2.83
CA CYS A 94 5.54 3.29 2.30
C CYS A 94 4.44 2.75 3.23
N ALA A 95 4.49 3.03 4.53
CA ALA A 95 3.51 2.58 5.51
C ALA A 95 2.49 3.65 5.90
N SER A 96 2.44 4.82 5.22
CA SER A 96 1.55 5.93 5.61
C SER A 96 0.09 5.50 5.68
N GLY A 97 -0.41 4.75 4.69
CA GLY A 97 -1.79 4.25 4.67
C GLY A 97 -2.11 3.27 5.82
N LEU A 98 -1.17 2.38 6.19
CA LEU A 98 -1.35 1.51 7.35
C LEU A 98 -1.26 2.30 8.67
N GLN A 99 -0.40 3.34 8.71
CA GLN A 99 -0.28 4.20 9.87
C GLN A 99 -1.56 4.99 10.13
N THR A 100 -2.22 5.49 9.09
CA THR A 100 -3.53 6.19 9.25
C THR A 100 -4.58 5.26 9.81
N ILE A 101 -4.63 4.01 9.37
CA ILE A 101 -5.55 2.99 9.90
C ILE A 101 -5.26 2.73 11.38
N SER A 102 -3.98 2.57 11.75
CA SER A 102 -3.60 2.34 13.15
C SER A 102 -3.95 3.53 14.04
N PHE A 103 -3.78 4.77 13.55
CA PHE A 103 -4.16 5.99 14.27
C PHE A 103 -5.68 6.08 14.43
N ALA A 104 -6.47 5.79 13.39
CA ALA A 104 -7.91 5.76 13.46
C ALA A 104 -8.42 4.76 14.52
N ILE A 105 -7.86 3.53 14.50
CA ILE A 105 -8.18 2.50 15.49
C ILE A 105 -7.82 2.99 16.91
N ALA A 106 -6.64 3.55 17.11
CA ALA A 106 -6.23 4.06 18.41
C ALA A 106 -7.12 5.21 18.91
N THR A 107 -7.46 6.17 18.04
CA THR A 107 -8.33 7.31 18.35
C THR A 107 -9.72 6.83 18.80
N ILE A 108 -10.31 5.87 18.07
CA ILE A 108 -11.62 5.30 18.43
C ILE A 108 -11.52 4.45 19.71
N ALA A 109 -10.47 3.65 19.86
CA ALA A 109 -10.28 2.81 21.05
C ALA A 109 -10.14 3.64 22.35
N MET A 110 -9.59 4.86 22.24
CA MET A 110 -9.51 5.83 23.34
C MET A 110 -10.84 6.58 23.60
N GLY A 111 -11.83 6.41 22.74
CA GLY A 111 -13.15 7.08 22.88
C GLY A 111 -13.16 8.53 22.42
N TRP A 112 -12.21 8.95 21.58
CA TRP A 112 -12.14 10.32 21.06
C TRP A 112 -12.93 10.47 19.74
N ALA A 113 -13.31 9.38 19.12
CA ALA A 113 -14.11 9.30 17.92
C ALA A 113 -14.88 7.98 17.88
N ASP A 114 -15.82 7.87 16.94
CA ASP A 114 -16.60 6.66 16.70
C ASP A 114 -16.52 6.15 15.27
N LEU A 115 -16.29 7.07 14.30
CA LEU A 115 -16.29 6.76 12.87
C LEU A 115 -15.22 7.60 12.16
N ILE A 116 -14.20 6.96 11.63
CA ILE A 116 -13.08 7.62 10.95
C ILE A 116 -12.86 6.99 9.57
N ILE A 117 -12.62 7.84 8.57
CA ILE A 117 -12.07 7.40 7.29
C ILE A 117 -10.54 7.43 7.39
N ALA A 118 -9.90 6.28 7.15
CA ALA A 118 -8.45 6.18 7.09
C ALA A 118 -8.02 5.69 5.71
N GLY A 119 -6.95 6.23 5.17
CA GLY A 119 -6.54 5.84 3.83
C GLY A 119 -5.20 6.40 3.44
N GLY A 120 -4.95 6.46 2.14
CA GLY A 120 -3.76 7.07 1.59
C GLY A 120 -3.87 7.33 0.11
N VAL A 121 -3.05 8.25 -0.36
CA VAL A 121 -2.94 8.64 -1.77
C VAL A 121 -1.49 8.86 -2.13
N GLN A 122 -1.13 8.52 -3.35
CA GLN A 122 0.17 8.84 -3.92
C GLN A 122 0.02 9.12 -5.41
N HIS A 123 0.70 10.16 -5.90
CA HIS A 123 0.70 10.53 -7.30
C HIS A 123 2.12 10.86 -7.77
N MET A 124 2.86 9.83 -8.20
CA MET A 124 4.26 9.99 -8.59
C MET A 124 4.44 10.52 -10.01
N THR A 125 3.35 10.61 -10.80
CA THR A 125 3.37 11.29 -12.09
C THR A 125 3.54 12.80 -11.92
N HIS A 126 2.77 13.42 -11.02
CA HIS A 126 2.80 14.86 -10.79
C HIS A 126 3.83 15.29 -9.74
N VAL A 127 4.07 14.39 -8.77
CA VAL A 127 5.01 14.61 -7.68
C VAL A 127 5.98 13.43 -7.59
N PRO A 128 6.99 13.38 -8.48
CA PRO A 128 7.99 12.30 -8.50
C PRO A 128 8.74 12.19 -7.17
N MET A 129 9.17 10.98 -6.83
CA MET A 129 10.04 10.73 -5.66
C MET A 129 11.30 11.59 -5.74
N GLY A 130 11.74 12.12 -4.60
CA GLY A 130 12.93 12.97 -4.52
C GLY A 130 12.73 14.41 -4.99
N THR A 131 11.52 14.81 -5.42
CA THR A 131 11.23 16.20 -5.76
C THR A 131 11.48 17.11 -4.56
N CYS A 132 12.33 18.11 -4.71
CA CYS A 132 12.70 19.08 -3.67
C CYS A 132 13.21 18.42 -2.37
N SER A 133 13.84 17.26 -2.44
CA SER A 133 14.48 16.64 -1.28
C SER A 133 15.75 17.42 -0.94
N ASP A 134 15.85 17.87 0.30
CA ASP A 134 17.01 18.53 0.87
C ASP A 134 17.41 17.80 2.15
N HIS A 135 18.28 16.81 1.98
CA HIS A 135 18.76 15.98 3.10
C HIS A 135 19.92 16.68 3.81
N ASN A 136 19.86 16.71 5.14
CA ASN A 136 20.95 17.27 5.94
C ASN A 136 22.27 16.51 5.61
N PRO A 137 23.35 17.22 5.17
CA PRO A 137 24.62 16.58 4.83
C PRO A 137 25.24 15.78 5.98
N ARG A 138 24.93 16.13 7.22
CA ARG A 138 25.39 15.41 8.41
C ARG A 138 24.84 13.98 8.54
N LEU A 139 23.82 13.61 7.78
CA LEU A 139 23.35 12.21 7.76
C LEU A 139 24.47 11.23 7.41
N GLY A 140 25.43 11.63 6.57
CA GLY A 140 26.60 10.83 6.24
C GLY A 140 27.55 10.54 7.42
N GLU A 141 27.44 11.27 8.53
CA GLU A 141 28.18 11.01 9.76
C GLU A 141 27.61 9.81 10.55
N PHE A 142 26.33 9.46 10.30
CA PHE A 142 25.56 8.49 11.09
C PHE A 142 25.15 7.25 10.31
N CYS A 143 25.00 7.35 9.00
CA CYS A 143 24.57 6.25 8.14
C CYS A 143 25.10 6.43 6.71
N ASP A 144 24.95 5.38 5.88
CA ASP A 144 25.28 5.47 4.46
C ASP A 144 24.38 6.52 3.78
N PRO A 145 24.92 7.62 3.22
CA PRO A 145 24.12 8.65 2.57
C PRO A 145 23.36 8.16 1.34
N ASN A 146 23.76 7.05 0.73
CA ASN A 146 23.04 6.44 -0.40
C ASN A 146 21.73 5.77 0.00
N MET A 147 21.46 5.64 1.30
CA MET A 147 20.20 5.08 1.84
C MET A 147 18.94 5.81 1.39
N VAL A 148 19.05 7.01 0.87
CA VAL A 148 17.95 7.77 0.28
C VAL A 148 17.48 7.20 -1.06
N SER A 149 18.31 6.43 -1.73
CA SER A 149 17.96 5.69 -2.95
C SER A 149 17.44 4.30 -2.62
N MET A 150 16.15 4.08 -2.81
CA MET A 150 15.51 2.80 -2.48
C MET A 150 16.08 1.64 -3.31
N GLY A 151 16.40 1.89 -4.59
CA GLY A 151 17.04 0.89 -5.44
C GLY A 151 18.44 0.51 -4.98
N TYR A 152 19.24 1.48 -4.47
CA TYR A 152 20.50 1.19 -3.81
C TYR A 152 20.32 0.26 -2.61
N THR A 153 19.35 0.55 -1.74
CA THR A 153 19.10 -0.29 -0.55
C THR A 153 18.65 -1.70 -0.94
N ALA A 154 17.92 -1.86 -2.05
CA ALA A 154 17.54 -3.16 -2.58
C ALA A 154 18.74 -3.98 -3.07
N GLU A 155 19.70 -3.34 -3.75
CA GLU A 155 20.97 -3.96 -4.13
C GLU A 155 21.78 -4.36 -2.88
N MET A 156 21.81 -3.52 -1.85
CA MET A 156 22.52 -3.85 -0.60
C MET A 156 21.89 -5.04 0.12
N VAL A 157 20.57 -5.21 0.09
CA VAL A 157 19.90 -6.42 0.58
C VAL A 157 20.33 -7.64 -0.24
N ALA A 158 20.28 -7.54 -1.59
CA ALA A 158 20.68 -8.64 -2.46
C ALA A 158 22.11 -9.09 -2.17
N ARG A 159 23.07 -8.15 -2.04
CA ARG A 159 24.49 -8.43 -1.77
C ARG A 159 24.73 -9.02 -0.38
N ARG A 160 24.17 -8.38 0.65
CA ARG A 160 24.43 -8.75 2.04
C ARG A 160 23.88 -10.13 2.40
N PHE A 161 22.79 -10.52 1.75
CA PHE A 161 22.09 -11.78 2.03
C PHE A 161 22.15 -12.79 0.87
N ASN A 162 23.00 -12.52 -0.14
CA ASN A 162 23.23 -13.40 -1.29
C ASN A 162 21.94 -13.80 -2.01
N ILE A 163 21.03 -12.84 -2.26
CA ILE A 163 19.83 -13.07 -3.04
C ILE A 163 20.19 -12.96 -4.53
N SER A 164 20.19 -14.10 -5.23
CA SER A 164 20.60 -14.14 -6.63
C SER A 164 19.60 -13.43 -7.55
N ARG A 165 20.05 -13.07 -8.74
CA ARG A 165 19.22 -12.47 -9.79
C ARG A 165 18.07 -13.38 -10.19
N GLU A 166 18.31 -14.68 -10.34
CA GLU A 166 17.34 -15.69 -10.72
C GLU A 166 16.21 -15.79 -9.70
N LYS A 167 16.54 -15.79 -8.39
CA LYS A 167 15.52 -15.77 -7.32
C LYS A 167 14.63 -14.52 -7.39
N GLN A 168 15.23 -13.37 -7.68
CA GLN A 168 14.50 -12.11 -7.81
C GLN A 168 13.58 -12.14 -9.04
N ASP A 169 14.07 -12.58 -10.18
CA ASP A 169 13.29 -12.67 -11.42
C ASP A 169 12.17 -13.71 -11.31
N GLN A 170 12.42 -14.85 -10.65
CA GLN A 170 11.40 -15.85 -10.36
C GLN A 170 10.27 -15.29 -9.49
N PHE A 171 10.61 -14.56 -8.44
CA PHE A 171 9.63 -13.92 -7.57
C PHE A 171 8.78 -12.89 -8.32
N ALA A 172 9.42 -12.08 -9.16
CA ALA A 172 8.73 -11.08 -9.97
C ALA A 172 7.78 -11.72 -11.00
N TYR A 173 8.23 -12.78 -11.66
CA TYR A 173 7.39 -13.56 -12.57
C TYR A 173 6.13 -14.10 -11.85
N GLU A 174 6.32 -14.73 -10.69
CA GLU A 174 5.21 -15.25 -9.89
C GLU A 174 4.21 -14.16 -9.50
N SER A 175 4.69 -12.97 -9.10
CA SER A 175 3.83 -11.84 -8.77
C SER A 175 2.95 -11.44 -9.96
N HIS A 176 3.52 -11.28 -11.14
CA HIS A 176 2.76 -10.96 -12.36
C HIS A 176 1.75 -12.04 -12.74
N MET A 177 2.11 -13.32 -12.65
CA MET A 177 1.20 -14.41 -12.98
C MET A 177 0.02 -14.51 -12.01
N LYS A 178 0.26 -14.31 -10.70
CA LYS A 178 -0.79 -14.25 -9.68
C LYS A 178 -1.73 -13.06 -9.92
N ALA A 179 -1.18 -11.87 -10.19
CA ALA A 179 -1.97 -10.68 -10.46
C ALA A 179 -2.78 -10.79 -11.76
N HIS A 180 -2.20 -11.37 -12.80
CA HIS A 180 -2.91 -11.63 -14.04
C HIS A 180 -4.09 -12.58 -13.83
N ARG A 181 -3.86 -13.72 -13.17
CA ARG A 181 -4.93 -14.67 -12.83
C ARG A 181 -6.05 -13.98 -12.05
N ALA A 182 -5.72 -13.25 -10.98
CA ALA A 182 -6.70 -12.55 -10.16
C ALA A 182 -7.51 -11.52 -10.97
N THR A 183 -6.88 -10.84 -11.93
CA THR A 183 -7.56 -9.91 -12.84
C THR A 183 -8.53 -10.62 -13.77
N VAL A 184 -8.11 -11.71 -14.39
CA VAL A 184 -8.96 -12.51 -15.30
C VAL A 184 -10.15 -13.12 -14.55
N GLU A 185 -9.94 -13.61 -13.35
CA GLU A 185 -10.99 -14.14 -12.46
C GLU A 185 -11.89 -13.05 -11.86
N GLY A 186 -11.55 -11.77 -12.06
CA GLY A 186 -12.34 -10.63 -11.58
C GLY A 186 -12.25 -10.41 -10.07
N LEU A 187 -11.21 -10.91 -9.39
CA LEU A 187 -11.07 -10.85 -7.93
C LEU A 187 -10.80 -9.44 -7.39
N PHE A 188 -10.46 -8.48 -8.25
CA PHE A 188 -10.28 -7.07 -7.86
C PHE A 188 -11.52 -6.20 -8.07
N LYS A 189 -12.60 -6.71 -8.70
CA LYS A 189 -13.77 -5.91 -9.08
C LYS A 189 -14.47 -5.28 -7.87
N GLU A 190 -14.52 -6.03 -6.77
CA GLU A 190 -15.20 -5.57 -5.56
C GLU A 190 -14.42 -4.50 -4.79
N GLU A 191 -13.12 -4.38 -5.00
CA GLU A 191 -12.29 -3.40 -4.28
C GLU A 191 -11.99 -2.15 -5.12
N ILE A 192 -11.96 -2.26 -6.46
CA ILE A 192 -11.66 -1.14 -7.35
C ILE A 192 -12.91 -0.31 -7.65
N LEU A 193 -12.81 1.00 -7.41
CA LEU A 193 -13.77 1.98 -7.89
C LEU A 193 -13.44 2.33 -9.34
N PRO A 194 -14.40 2.18 -10.28
CA PRO A 194 -14.21 2.64 -11.65
C PRO A 194 -14.00 4.17 -11.70
N VAL A 195 -13.01 4.63 -12.43
CA VAL A 195 -12.68 6.05 -12.58
C VAL A 195 -12.77 6.44 -14.06
N GLU A 196 -13.63 7.39 -14.41
CA GLU A 196 -13.62 8.00 -15.73
C GLU A 196 -12.39 8.90 -15.86
N ALA A 197 -11.51 8.62 -16.83
CA ALA A 197 -10.27 9.33 -17.04
C ALA A 197 -10.03 9.66 -18.52
N GLU A 198 -9.38 10.78 -18.77
CA GLU A 198 -8.73 11.08 -20.04
C GLU A 198 -7.32 10.48 -20.01
N VAL A 199 -7.14 9.35 -20.65
CA VAL A 199 -5.85 8.65 -20.67
C VAL A 199 -5.04 9.02 -21.90
N PRO A 200 -3.69 9.02 -21.82
CA PRO A 200 -2.83 9.24 -22.99
C PRO A 200 -3.10 8.20 -24.07
N ALA A 201 -3.18 8.65 -25.32
CA ALA A 201 -3.33 7.81 -26.50
C ALA A 201 -2.00 7.68 -27.27
N ASP A 202 -1.88 6.64 -28.10
CA ASP A 202 -0.63 6.36 -28.83
C ASP A 202 -0.31 7.40 -29.91
N ASP A 203 -1.30 8.14 -30.40
CA ASP A 203 -1.15 9.25 -31.34
C ASP A 203 -0.67 10.56 -30.72
N GLY A 204 -0.41 10.56 -29.41
CA GLY A 204 0.01 11.74 -28.63
C GLY A 204 -1.15 12.59 -28.11
N GLY A 205 -2.40 12.22 -28.41
CA GLY A 205 -3.61 12.83 -27.85
C GLY A 205 -4.04 12.18 -26.54
N THR A 206 -5.33 12.33 -26.21
CA THR A 206 -6.00 11.67 -25.11
C THR A 206 -7.27 10.96 -25.58
N ARG A 207 -7.69 9.94 -24.84
CA ARG A 207 -8.97 9.27 -25.03
C ARG A 207 -9.68 9.05 -23.70
N LYS A 208 -11.01 9.11 -23.70
CA LYS A 208 -11.81 8.78 -22.53
C LYS A 208 -11.77 7.27 -22.29
N MET A 209 -11.57 6.87 -21.05
CA MET A 209 -11.56 5.47 -20.62
C MET A 209 -12.10 5.37 -19.19
N VAL A 210 -12.85 4.29 -18.91
CA VAL A 210 -13.13 3.88 -17.54
C VAL A 210 -11.97 3.03 -17.06
N VAL A 211 -11.25 3.52 -16.05
CA VAL A 211 -10.12 2.82 -15.42
C VAL A 211 -10.66 1.96 -14.28
N ASP A 212 -10.77 0.68 -14.53
CA ASP A 212 -11.36 -0.34 -13.63
C ASP A 212 -10.43 -1.51 -13.31
N ARG A 213 -9.16 -1.41 -13.71
CA ARG A 213 -8.12 -2.42 -13.49
C ARG A 213 -6.74 -1.82 -13.36
N ASP A 214 -5.84 -2.53 -12.71
CA ASP A 214 -4.45 -2.10 -12.51
C ASP A 214 -3.67 -2.10 -13.83
N GLN A 215 -2.92 -1.00 -14.07
CA GLN A 215 -2.19 -0.78 -15.33
C GLN A 215 -0.87 -1.57 -15.40
N GLY A 216 -0.32 -1.95 -14.26
CA GLY A 216 1.06 -2.43 -14.15
C GLY A 216 1.28 -3.88 -14.56
N ILE A 217 0.23 -4.69 -14.58
CA ILE A 217 0.31 -6.14 -14.75
C ILE A 217 0.82 -6.50 -16.15
N ARG A 218 1.77 -7.43 -16.23
CA ARG A 218 2.40 -7.90 -17.49
C ARG A 218 2.17 -9.38 -17.67
N PRO A 219 1.06 -9.78 -18.33
CA PRO A 219 0.74 -11.17 -18.54
C PRO A 219 1.69 -11.89 -19.52
N ASP A 220 2.39 -11.12 -20.34
CA ASP A 220 3.33 -11.55 -21.37
C ASP A 220 4.78 -11.66 -20.87
N THR A 221 5.05 -11.41 -19.58
CA THR A 221 6.39 -11.53 -19.02
C THR A 221 6.84 -12.99 -18.96
N SER A 222 8.16 -13.21 -19.08
CA SER A 222 8.76 -14.54 -18.93
C SER A 222 10.11 -14.42 -18.19
N LEU A 223 10.61 -15.53 -17.66
CA LEU A 223 11.93 -15.56 -17.02
C LEU A 223 13.04 -15.16 -17.99
N GLU A 224 12.95 -15.57 -19.26
CA GLU A 224 13.91 -15.23 -20.31
C GLU A 224 13.87 -13.71 -20.62
N ALA A 225 12.69 -13.10 -20.59
CA ALA A 225 12.53 -11.65 -20.78
C ALA A 225 13.10 -10.88 -19.61
N LEU A 226 12.83 -11.30 -18.37
CA LEU A 226 13.35 -10.71 -17.15
C LEU A 226 14.89 -10.81 -17.10
N ALA A 227 15.46 -11.97 -17.41
CA ALA A 227 16.90 -12.20 -17.40
C ALA A 227 17.70 -11.26 -18.34
N LYS A 228 17.07 -10.79 -19.44
CA LYS A 228 17.69 -9.86 -20.40
C LYS A 228 17.72 -8.40 -19.90
N LEU A 229 16.97 -8.07 -18.85
CA LEU A 229 16.94 -6.71 -18.34
C LEU A 229 18.26 -6.35 -17.64
N LYS A 230 18.74 -5.13 -17.90
CA LYS A 230 19.95 -4.61 -17.24
C LYS A 230 19.60 -4.06 -15.87
N PRO A 231 20.52 -4.16 -14.89
CA PRO A 231 20.41 -3.46 -13.62
C PRO A 231 20.24 -1.94 -13.84
N VAL A 232 19.44 -1.29 -12.99
CA VAL A 232 19.07 0.12 -13.17
C VAL A 232 19.56 1.05 -12.06
N PHE A 233 19.95 0.51 -10.91
CA PHE A 233 20.35 1.31 -9.75
C PHE A 233 21.85 1.32 -9.50
N MET A 234 22.54 0.26 -9.87
CA MET A 234 23.99 0.14 -9.83
C MET A 234 24.49 -0.44 -11.15
N GLN A 235 25.78 -0.16 -11.51
CA GLN A 235 26.35 -0.49 -12.81
C GLN A 235 27.57 -1.42 -12.71
N ASP A 236 27.80 -2.05 -11.54
CA ASP A 236 28.89 -2.99 -11.35
C ASP A 236 28.47 -4.45 -11.63
N GLU A 237 29.43 -5.35 -11.68
CA GLU A 237 29.25 -6.77 -12.00
C GLU A 237 28.35 -7.53 -11.01
N LYS A 238 28.11 -6.98 -9.80
CA LYS A 238 27.28 -7.58 -8.75
C LYS A 238 25.85 -7.03 -8.74
N ALA A 239 25.55 -6.08 -9.62
CA ALA A 239 24.21 -5.47 -9.68
C ALA A 239 23.17 -6.46 -10.21
N THR A 240 22.04 -6.57 -9.49
CA THR A 240 21.00 -7.57 -9.77
C THR A 240 19.59 -6.97 -9.86
N VAL A 241 19.39 -5.75 -9.34
CA VAL A 241 18.05 -5.14 -9.28
C VAL A 241 17.73 -4.43 -10.58
N THR A 242 16.66 -4.86 -11.24
CA THR A 242 16.20 -4.36 -12.54
C THR A 242 14.83 -3.72 -12.45
N ALA A 243 14.40 -3.06 -13.51
CA ALA A 243 13.02 -2.59 -13.61
C ALA A 243 11.98 -3.73 -13.59
N GLY A 244 12.38 -4.96 -13.97
CA GLY A 244 11.48 -6.12 -14.00
C GLY A 244 11.29 -6.80 -12.65
N ASN A 245 12.25 -6.67 -11.72
CA ASN A 245 12.19 -7.26 -10.39
C ASN A 245 12.03 -6.19 -9.27
N SER A 246 11.55 -5.00 -9.66
CA SER A 246 11.22 -3.87 -8.79
C SER A 246 9.76 -3.50 -8.95
N SER A 247 9.15 -2.94 -7.89
CA SER A 247 7.82 -2.35 -7.98
C SER A 247 7.80 -1.15 -8.94
N GLN A 248 6.66 -0.91 -9.53
CA GLN A 248 6.47 0.24 -10.41
C GLN A 248 6.17 1.49 -9.57
N ILE A 249 6.76 2.63 -9.96
CA ILE A 249 6.30 3.94 -9.48
C ILE A 249 4.85 4.13 -9.93
N SER A 250 3.98 4.62 -9.05
CA SER A 250 2.54 4.44 -9.23
C SER A 250 1.70 5.60 -8.70
N ASP A 251 0.51 5.74 -9.28
CA ASP A 251 -0.52 6.70 -8.88
C ASP A 251 -1.76 5.91 -8.42
N ALA A 252 -2.24 6.14 -7.21
CA ALA A 252 -3.47 5.55 -6.69
C ALA A 252 -3.92 6.20 -5.39
N ALA A 253 -5.18 5.95 -5.02
CA ALA A 253 -5.75 6.23 -3.71
C ALA A 253 -6.52 5.02 -3.18
N ALA A 254 -6.57 4.87 -1.85
CA ALA A 254 -7.36 3.87 -1.15
C ALA A 254 -7.87 4.42 0.18
N ALA A 255 -9.04 3.96 0.61
CA ALA A 255 -9.61 4.35 1.88
C ALA A 255 -10.37 3.19 2.52
N VAL A 256 -10.34 3.13 3.84
CA VAL A 256 -11.08 2.20 4.67
C VAL A 256 -11.91 2.95 5.71
N LEU A 257 -13.06 2.42 6.05
CA LEU A 257 -13.94 2.94 7.09
C LEU A 257 -13.68 2.18 8.39
N VAL A 258 -13.32 2.93 9.43
CA VAL A 258 -13.01 2.42 10.76
C VAL A 258 -14.08 2.88 11.74
N ALA A 259 -14.69 1.95 12.48
CA ALA A 259 -15.79 2.27 13.36
C ALA A 259 -15.72 1.55 14.71
N SER A 260 -16.26 2.20 15.74
CA SER A 260 -16.52 1.56 17.04
C SER A 260 -17.66 0.53 16.91
N LYS A 261 -17.67 -0.46 17.79
CA LYS A 261 -18.74 -1.46 17.87
C LYS A 261 -20.11 -0.81 18.03
N GLU A 262 -20.19 0.25 18.82
CA GLU A 262 -21.38 1.02 19.06
C GLU A 262 -21.88 1.69 17.78
N LYS A 263 -20.98 2.35 17.04
CA LYS A 263 -21.31 3.04 15.79
C LYS A 263 -21.71 2.05 14.67
N ILE A 264 -21.08 0.88 14.63
CA ILE A 264 -21.48 -0.21 13.73
C ILE A 264 -22.95 -0.59 13.97
N LYS A 265 -23.33 -0.78 15.24
CA LYS A 265 -24.72 -1.11 15.60
C LYS A 265 -25.70 0.03 15.27
N GLU A 266 -25.31 1.28 15.57
CA GLU A 266 -26.13 2.48 15.30
C GLU A 266 -26.43 2.64 13.80
N LEU A 267 -25.40 2.46 12.94
CA LEU A 267 -25.50 2.66 11.50
C LEU A 267 -25.95 1.41 10.73
N GLY A 268 -26.05 0.25 11.38
CA GLY A 268 -26.36 -1.03 10.74
C GLY A 268 -25.22 -1.53 9.82
N LEU A 269 -23.98 -1.18 10.13
CA LEU A 269 -22.80 -1.62 9.38
C LEU A 269 -22.44 -3.07 9.73
N LYS A 270 -21.56 -3.68 8.92
CA LYS A 270 -21.04 -5.03 9.18
C LYS A 270 -19.54 -4.95 9.45
N PRO A 271 -19.05 -5.43 10.60
CA PRO A 271 -17.62 -5.52 10.84
C PRO A 271 -17.01 -6.56 9.88
N LYS A 272 -15.85 -6.25 9.30
CA LYS A 272 -15.11 -7.18 8.41
C LYS A 272 -13.81 -7.65 9.06
N MET A 273 -12.96 -6.72 9.50
CA MET A 273 -11.66 -7.05 10.09
C MET A 273 -11.43 -6.31 11.40
N LYS A 274 -10.63 -6.94 12.26
CA LYS A 274 -10.17 -6.38 13.53
C LYS A 274 -8.64 -6.40 13.57
N LEU A 275 -8.03 -5.32 14.03
CA LEU A 275 -6.60 -5.29 14.29
C LEU A 275 -6.26 -6.07 15.56
N VAL A 276 -5.41 -7.10 15.43
CA VAL A 276 -4.90 -7.88 16.55
C VAL A 276 -3.63 -7.27 17.11
N ALA A 277 -2.69 -6.89 16.23
CA ALA A 277 -1.45 -6.25 16.62
C ALA A 277 -0.93 -5.34 15.51
N TYR A 278 -0.19 -4.31 15.90
CA TYR A 278 0.52 -3.40 15.00
C TYR A 278 1.93 -3.14 15.52
N ALA A 279 2.92 -3.29 14.67
CA ALA A 279 4.30 -3.04 15.02
C ALA A 279 5.02 -2.18 13.98
N VAL A 280 5.81 -1.24 14.44
CA VAL A 280 6.78 -0.50 13.66
C VAL A 280 8.16 -0.73 14.26
N VAL A 281 9.17 -0.86 13.41
CA VAL A 281 10.57 -1.07 13.80
C VAL A 281 11.50 -0.16 13.01
N GLY A 282 12.63 0.21 13.60
CA GLY A 282 13.77 0.75 12.89
C GLY A 282 14.73 -0.37 12.51
N VAL A 283 15.37 -0.25 11.36
CA VAL A 283 16.43 -1.13 10.86
C VAL A 283 17.55 -0.30 10.23
N ASP A 284 18.66 -0.93 9.90
CA ASP A 284 19.74 -0.27 9.16
C ASP A 284 19.21 0.37 7.86
N PRO A 285 19.31 1.70 7.71
CA PRO A 285 18.76 2.40 6.55
C PRO A 285 19.31 1.90 5.20
N ALA A 286 20.57 1.46 5.16
CA ALA A 286 21.20 0.96 3.94
C ALA A 286 20.57 -0.35 3.41
N ILE A 287 19.85 -1.06 4.27
CA ILE A 287 19.14 -2.31 3.94
C ILE A 287 17.67 -2.27 4.40
N MET A 288 17.00 -1.14 4.23
CA MET A 288 15.62 -0.93 4.71
C MET A 288 14.66 -2.07 4.32
N GLY A 289 14.96 -2.78 3.24
CA GLY A 289 14.15 -3.90 2.74
C GLY A 289 13.95 -5.04 3.75
N ILE A 290 14.82 -5.17 4.77
CA ILE A 290 14.64 -6.20 5.81
C ILE A 290 13.50 -5.90 6.79
N GLY A 291 12.93 -4.71 6.74
CA GLY A 291 11.91 -4.22 7.68
C GLY A 291 10.81 -5.23 8.02
N PRO A 292 10.15 -5.88 7.06
CA PRO A 292 9.14 -6.90 7.32
C PRO A 292 9.65 -8.08 8.15
N ALA A 293 10.87 -8.55 7.89
CA ALA A 293 11.45 -9.68 8.64
C ALA A 293 11.72 -9.36 10.12
N VAL A 294 11.71 -8.08 10.49
CA VAL A 294 11.87 -7.60 11.89
C VAL A 294 10.52 -7.17 12.48
N ALA A 295 9.66 -6.52 11.69
CA ALA A 295 8.37 -6.02 12.14
C ALA A 295 7.36 -7.16 12.42
N ILE A 296 7.30 -8.18 11.56
CA ILE A 296 6.38 -9.30 11.69
C ILE A 296 6.62 -10.08 12.98
N PRO A 297 7.84 -10.53 13.34
CA PRO A 297 8.07 -11.20 14.62
C PRO A 297 7.69 -10.33 15.83
N LYS A 298 7.88 -9.01 15.74
CA LYS A 298 7.45 -8.09 16.81
C LYS A 298 5.93 -8.05 16.93
N ALA A 299 5.20 -7.98 15.81
CA ALA A 299 3.73 -7.99 15.81
C ALA A 299 3.18 -9.33 16.33
N LEU A 300 3.74 -10.46 15.91
CA LEU A 300 3.38 -11.80 16.40
C LEU A 300 3.60 -11.91 17.92
N LYS A 301 4.73 -11.42 18.42
CA LYS A 301 5.00 -11.39 19.87
C LYS A 301 3.96 -10.56 20.63
N GLN A 302 3.57 -9.39 20.10
CA GLN A 302 2.54 -8.54 20.71
C GLN A 302 1.17 -9.23 20.74
N ALA A 303 0.85 -10.01 19.69
CA ALA A 303 -0.39 -10.77 19.59
C ALA A 303 -0.38 -12.06 20.42
N GLY A 304 0.78 -12.51 20.91
CA GLY A 304 0.95 -13.83 21.49
C GLY A 304 0.74 -14.97 20.48
N MET A 305 1.03 -14.72 19.21
CA MET A 305 0.80 -15.64 18.09
C MET A 305 2.12 -16.15 17.51
N THR A 306 2.03 -17.28 16.80
CA THR A 306 3.12 -17.88 16.03
C THR A 306 2.89 -17.74 14.53
N ILE A 307 3.91 -18.00 13.71
CA ILE A 307 3.83 -17.93 12.24
C ILE A 307 2.79 -18.93 11.71
N GLU A 308 2.70 -20.10 12.29
CA GLU A 308 1.80 -21.20 11.88
C GLU A 308 0.32 -20.88 12.07
N GLN A 309 -0.01 -19.88 12.89
CA GLN A 309 -1.38 -19.43 13.12
C GLN A 309 -1.86 -18.40 12.08
N ILE A 310 -0.98 -17.98 11.18
CA ILE A 310 -1.32 -17.02 10.13
C ILE A 310 -1.68 -17.76 8.83
N ASP A 311 -2.89 -17.54 8.37
CA ASP A 311 -3.43 -18.20 7.19
C ASP A 311 -3.03 -17.51 5.87
N LEU A 312 -2.87 -16.18 5.87
CA LEU A 312 -2.65 -15.37 4.69
C LEU A 312 -1.60 -14.28 4.93
N TRP A 313 -0.75 -14.05 3.92
CA TRP A 313 0.38 -13.12 4.00
C TRP A 313 0.34 -12.12 2.85
N GLU A 314 0.15 -10.84 3.15
CA GLU A 314 0.33 -9.73 2.21
C GLU A 314 1.60 -8.95 2.59
N ILE A 315 2.70 -9.27 1.92
CA ILE A 315 3.98 -8.59 2.08
C ILE A 315 4.21 -7.73 0.85
N ASN A 316 4.26 -6.40 1.03
CA ASN A 316 4.51 -5.52 -0.11
C ASN A 316 5.83 -5.86 -0.79
N GLU A 317 5.80 -5.90 -2.10
CA GLU A 317 6.91 -6.23 -2.98
C GLU A 317 7.52 -4.94 -3.53
N ALA A 318 8.19 -4.15 -2.68
CA ALA A 318 8.89 -2.96 -3.17
C ALA A 318 10.01 -3.35 -4.14
N PHE A 319 10.75 -4.43 -3.79
CA PHE A 319 11.77 -5.06 -4.61
C PHE A 319 11.76 -6.57 -4.37
N ALA A 320 12.04 -7.36 -5.40
CA ALA A 320 12.10 -8.81 -5.27
C ALA A 320 13.21 -9.25 -4.31
N SER A 321 14.36 -8.57 -4.29
CA SER A 321 15.46 -8.87 -3.34
C SER A 321 14.97 -8.78 -1.88
N GLN A 322 14.20 -7.75 -1.56
CA GLN A 322 13.61 -7.53 -0.25
C GLN A 322 12.55 -8.61 0.08
N ALA A 323 11.65 -8.87 -0.86
CA ALA A 323 10.56 -9.82 -0.64
C ALA A 323 11.07 -11.26 -0.48
N VAL A 324 12.03 -11.68 -1.31
CA VAL A 324 12.69 -12.99 -1.20
C VAL A 324 13.37 -13.12 0.17
N TYR A 325 14.21 -12.14 0.55
CA TYR A 325 14.87 -12.18 1.86
C TYR A 325 13.88 -12.32 3.01
N CYS A 326 12.86 -11.46 3.05
CA CYS A 326 11.89 -11.46 4.15
C CYS A 326 11.11 -12.78 4.24
N THR A 327 10.65 -13.28 3.11
CA THR A 327 9.83 -14.50 3.07
C THR A 327 10.65 -15.77 3.34
N GLU A 328 11.90 -15.84 2.88
CA GLU A 328 12.83 -16.93 3.23
C GLU A 328 13.20 -16.87 4.72
N LYS A 329 13.51 -15.67 5.26
CA LYS A 329 13.89 -15.48 6.66
C LYS A 329 12.78 -15.87 7.63
N LEU A 330 11.52 -15.64 7.23
CA LEU A 330 10.34 -16.00 8.02
C LEU A 330 9.87 -17.43 7.78
N GLY A 331 10.45 -18.16 6.83
CA GLY A 331 10.03 -19.52 6.48
C GLY A 331 8.72 -19.62 5.70
N ILE A 332 8.23 -18.51 5.13
CA ILE A 332 6.93 -18.44 4.45
C ILE A 332 7.03 -18.33 2.93
N ARG A 333 8.23 -18.43 2.35
CA ARG A 333 8.43 -18.25 0.88
C ARG A 333 7.54 -19.16 0.03
N ASN A 334 7.26 -20.36 0.50
CA ASN A 334 6.42 -21.35 -0.17
C ASN A 334 5.01 -21.43 0.39
N HIS A 335 4.59 -20.47 1.20
CA HIS A 335 3.22 -20.46 1.73
C HIS A 335 2.22 -20.26 0.58
N PRO A 336 1.17 -21.10 0.44
CA PRO A 336 0.24 -21.03 -0.70
C PRO A 336 -0.51 -19.70 -0.80
N LEU A 337 -0.75 -19.06 0.32
CA LEU A 337 -1.42 -17.75 0.42
C LEU A 337 -0.42 -16.62 0.76
N LEU A 338 0.78 -16.67 0.19
CA LEU A 338 1.70 -15.54 0.15
C LEU A 338 1.41 -14.70 -1.08
N ASN A 339 0.94 -13.46 -0.89
CA ASN A 339 0.54 -12.53 -1.95
C ASN A 339 -0.29 -13.27 -3.04
N PRO A 340 -1.46 -13.85 -2.69
CA PRO A 340 -2.15 -14.78 -3.58
C PRO A 340 -2.67 -14.12 -4.86
N ARG A 341 -2.80 -12.79 -4.85
CA ARG A 341 -3.20 -11.96 -6.00
C ARG A 341 -2.07 -11.10 -6.55
N GLY A 342 -0.79 -11.42 -6.22
CA GLY A 342 0.36 -10.56 -6.51
C GLY A 342 0.37 -9.31 -5.64
N SER A 343 1.47 -8.54 -5.65
CA SER A 343 1.59 -7.32 -4.86
C SER A 343 2.39 -6.24 -5.61
N GLY A 344 3.24 -5.47 -4.94
CA GLY A 344 3.85 -4.25 -5.46
C GLY A 344 4.59 -4.36 -6.79
N ILE A 345 5.23 -5.49 -7.11
CA ILE A 345 5.94 -5.68 -8.38
C ILE A 345 4.96 -5.68 -9.54
N ALA A 346 3.88 -6.44 -9.44
CA ALA A 346 2.90 -6.58 -10.50
C ALA A 346 1.86 -5.45 -10.50
N LEU A 347 1.29 -5.14 -9.33
CA LEU A 347 0.22 -4.15 -9.21
C LEU A 347 0.73 -2.72 -9.22
N GLY A 348 1.89 -2.48 -8.59
CA GLY A 348 2.45 -1.16 -8.34
C GLY A 348 2.55 -0.83 -6.85
N HIS A 349 3.35 0.19 -6.54
CA HIS A 349 3.60 0.62 -5.15
C HIS A 349 3.42 2.13 -4.99
N PRO A 350 2.17 2.61 -4.94
CA PRO A 350 1.86 4.00 -4.61
C PRO A 350 2.11 4.23 -3.11
N LEU A 351 3.32 4.71 -2.75
CA LEU A 351 3.92 4.69 -1.41
C LEU A 351 2.92 5.00 -0.28
N GLY A 352 2.36 6.21 -0.27
CA GLY A 352 1.44 6.65 0.78
C GLY A 352 0.11 5.90 0.83
N CYS A 353 -0.29 5.28 -0.29
CA CYS A 353 -1.54 4.53 -0.44
C CYS A 353 -1.39 3.04 -0.08
N THR A 354 -0.19 2.46 -0.23
CA THR A 354 0.02 1.01 -0.24
C THR A 354 -0.55 0.29 0.98
N GLY A 355 -0.38 0.82 2.20
CA GLY A 355 -0.94 0.17 3.39
C GLY A 355 -2.48 0.11 3.36
N ALA A 356 -3.14 1.20 2.99
CA ALA A 356 -4.61 1.20 2.86
C ALA A 356 -5.09 0.31 1.71
N ARG A 357 -4.30 0.22 0.61
CA ARG A 357 -4.58 -0.69 -0.51
C ARG A 357 -4.52 -2.14 -0.06
N ILE A 358 -3.47 -2.54 0.67
CA ILE A 358 -3.32 -3.92 1.16
C ILE A 358 -4.45 -4.26 2.14
N ALA A 359 -4.75 -3.38 3.10
CA ALA A 359 -5.87 -3.59 4.03
C ALA A 359 -7.21 -3.76 3.28
N THR A 360 -7.45 -2.97 2.22
CA THR A 360 -8.63 -3.13 1.33
C THR A 360 -8.62 -4.49 0.66
N THR A 361 -7.51 -4.90 0.06
CA THR A 361 -7.38 -6.22 -0.60
C THR A 361 -7.63 -7.36 0.37
N LEU A 362 -7.09 -7.30 1.59
CA LEU A 362 -7.30 -8.31 2.64
C LEU A 362 -8.78 -8.47 3.03
N MET A 363 -9.58 -7.40 3.01
CA MET A 363 -11.03 -7.51 3.26
C MET A 363 -11.77 -8.38 2.22
N HIS A 364 -11.18 -8.60 1.06
CA HIS A 364 -11.72 -9.44 0.00
C HIS A 364 -11.01 -10.79 -0.12
N GLU A 365 -9.73 -10.85 0.26
CA GLU A 365 -8.95 -12.10 0.24
C GLU A 365 -9.30 -13.03 1.38
N MET A 366 -9.40 -12.50 2.60
CA MET A 366 -9.63 -13.33 3.79
C MET A 366 -10.90 -14.17 3.66
N PRO A 367 -12.08 -13.63 3.32
CA PRO A 367 -13.27 -14.46 3.15
C PRO A 367 -13.18 -15.38 1.92
N TYR A 368 -12.54 -14.93 0.82
CA TYR A 368 -12.41 -15.72 -0.39
C TYR A 368 -11.57 -16.99 -0.18
N TYR A 369 -10.47 -16.88 0.59
CA TYR A 369 -9.58 -18.00 0.89
C TYR A 369 -9.90 -18.70 2.20
N GLY A 370 -10.93 -18.28 2.94
CA GLY A 370 -11.28 -18.83 4.24
C GLY A 370 -10.25 -18.55 5.34
N ALA A 371 -9.48 -17.46 5.19
CA ALA A 371 -8.44 -17.06 6.14
C ALA A 371 -9.06 -16.37 7.37
N LYS A 372 -8.67 -16.80 8.58
CA LYS A 372 -9.05 -16.16 9.82
C LYS A 372 -8.05 -15.08 10.23
N PHE A 373 -6.76 -15.37 10.10
CA PHE A 373 -5.69 -14.43 10.44
C PHE A 373 -4.83 -14.10 9.21
N ALA A 374 -4.57 -12.83 9.01
CA ALA A 374 -3.71 -12.37 7.95
C ALA A 374 -2.64 -11.40 8.48
N VAL A 375 -1.49 -11.39 7.82
CA VAL A 375 -0.44 -10.39 8.05
C VAL A 375 -0.35 -9.47 6.86
N GLU A 376 -0.36 -8.17 7.15
CA GLU A 376 0.04 -7.10 6.24
C GLU A 376 1.40 -6.55 6.68
N SER A 377 2.35 -6.45 5.76
CA SER A 377 3.65 -5.86 6.09
C SER A 377 4.33 -5.19 4.90
N MET A 378 5.15 -4.19 5.19
CA MET A 378 5.96 -3.47 4.21
C MET A 378 7.29 -2.99 4.78
N CYS A 379 8.30 -2.95 3.93
CA CYS A 379 9.50 -2.16 4.19
C CYS A 379 9.17 -0.67 4.05
N VAL A 380 9.87 0.15 4.79
CA VAL A 380 9.58 1.58 4.87
C VAL A 380 10.87 2.36 4.68
N GLY A 381 10.82 3.35 3.83
CA GLY A 381 11.97 4.20 3.51
C GLY A 381 12.70 4.72 4.74
N HIS A 382 13.99 4.95 4.57
CA HIS A 382 14.91 5.43 5.61
C HIS A 382 15.10 4.45 6.78
N GLY A 383 15.01 3.13 6.52
CA GLY A 383 15.36 2.11 7.51
C GLY A 383 14.27 1.80 8.51
N GLN A 384 13.07 1.48 8.05
CA GLN A 384 11.95 1.08 8.91
C GLN A 384 11.22 -0.14 8.34
N GLY A 385 10.36 -0.75 9.16
CA GLY A 385 9.39 -1.77 8.76
C GLY A 385 8.10 -1.61 9.54
N ALA A 386 6.97 -1.94 8.91
CA ALA A 386 5.66 -1.97 9.55
C ALA A 386 4.99 -3.31 9.32
N ALA A 387 4.22 -3.80 10.30
CA ALA A 387 3.42 -5.00 10.20
C ALA A 387 2.13 -4.86 11.01
N ALA A 388 1.03 -5.37 10.46
CA ALA A 388 -0.24 -5.53 11.14
C ALA A 388 -0.70 -6.99 11.06
N ILE A 389 -1.36 -7.46 12.13
CA ILE A 389 -2.05 -8.75 12.16
C ILE A 389 -3.54 -8.45 12.20
N TRP A 390 -4.25 -9.01 11.25
CA TRP A 390 -5.68 -8.83 11.08
C TRP A 390 -6.43 -10.12 11.41
N GLU A 391 -7.58 -10.01 12.07
CA GLU A 391 -8.54 -11.08 12.28
C GLU A 391 -9.78 -10.81 11.44
N TRP A 392 -10.22 -11.78 10.65
CA TRP A 392 -11.51 -11.75 9.99
C TRP A 392 -12.63 -12.02 10.98
N VAL A 393 -13.66 -11.18 11.00
CA VAL A 393 -14.79 -11.25 11.95
C VAL A 393 -16.15 -11.16 11.26
N GLY A 394 -16.16 -10.99 9.91
CA GLY A 394 -17.37 -10.89 9.09
C GLY A 394 -17.99 -12.21 8.67
#